data_5622ee256c3d9d29022ba4eb3abf14d2
#
_entry.id   5622ee256c3d9d29022ba4eb3abf14d2
#
_cell.length_a   1.000
_cell.length_b   1.000
_cell.length_c   1.000
_cell.angle_alpha   90.00
_cell.angle_beta   90.00
_cell.angle_gamma   90.00
#
_symmetry.space_group_name_H-M   'P 1'
#
loop_
_entity.id
_entity.type
_entity.pdbx_description
1 polymer ?
#
loop_
_entity_poly.entity_id
_entity_poly.type
_entity_poly.pdbx_seq_one_letter_code
_entity_poly.pdbx_strand_id
1 'polypeptide(L)'
;VFISWLSNLWQRYLDKYFIIAGSRTLKAMLQNGIRPDMVVSIDPVYDNYDMMKDYLEEDIPLAFYEYSNRYLIRDYKGKKIYLSTLLSKTIPKLSGLKGVYLGGSVAHTCVDIANFMACSPIILVGQDFAFTYGKHHSDSSIFHGDKKNRYDADFNVKDIFGKEVKTNVTLNQFKTKIEEYISFQSRVNNVEFIN
;
A
#
# COMPACT_ATOMS: atom_id res chain seq x y z
N VAL A 1 -9.52 -7.48 -10.84
CA VAL A 1 -10.81 -8.20 -10.95
C VAL A 1 -11.66 -8.00 -9.70
N PHE A 2 -11.06 -7.86 -8.52
CA PHE A 2 -11.80 -7.68 -7.26
C PHE A 2 -12.47 -6.31 -7.11
N ILE A 3 -11.89 -5.23 -7.64
CA ILE A 3 -12.40 -3.86 -7.47
C ILE A 3 -13.78 -3.67 -8.12
N SER A 4 -14.02 -4.24 -9.31
CA SER A 4 -15.29 -4.07 -10.02
C SER A 4 -16.46 -4.83 -9.37
N TRP A 5 -16.20 -5.95 -8.70
CA TRP A 5 -17.25 -6.73 -8.00
C TRP A 5 -17.62 -6.13 -6.65
N LEU A 6 -16.66 -5.48 -6.01
CA LEU A 6 -16.83 -4.84 -4.71
C LEU A 6 -17.47 -3.44 -4.83
N SER A 7 -17.48 -2.79 -5.99
CA SER A 7 -17.93 -1.41 -6.14
C SER A 7 -19.33 -1.15 -5.59
N ASN A 8 -20.29 -2.05 -5.84
CA ASN A 8 -21.67 -1.89 -5.37
C ASN A 8 -21.85 -2.17 -3.86
N LEU A 9 -21.02 -3.04 -3.27
CA LEU A 9 -21.05 -3.34 -1.85
C LEU A 9 -20.31 -2.24 -1.06
N TRP A 10 -19.16 -1.79 -1.57
CA TRP A 10 -18.33 -0.79 -0.90
C TRP A 10 -19.01 0.58 -0.84
N GLN A 11 -19.73 1.01 -1.87
CA GLN A 11 -20.45 2.30 -1.87
C GLN A 11 -21.43 2.47 -0.70
N ARG A 12 -21.97 1.37 -0.15
CA ARG A 12 -22.85 1.41 1.03
C ARG A 12 -22.10 1.60 2.36
N TYR A 13 -20.79 1.41 2.37
CA TYR A 13 -19.98 1.37 3.58
C TYR A 13 -18.77 2.29 3.56
N LEU A 14 -18.51 2.99 2.43
CA LEU A 14 -17.34 3.87 2.28
C LEU A 14 -17.26 4.91 3.39
N ASP A 15 -18.41 5.46 3.81
CA ASP A 15 -18.46 6.47 4.89
C ASP A 15 -18.15 5.91 6.30
N LYS A 16 -17.98 4.58 6.42
CA LYS A 16 -17.72 3.92 7.70
C LYS A 16 -16.28 3.48 7.90
N TYR A 17 -15.48 3.54 6.85
CA TYR A 17 -14.10 3.07 6.86
C TYR A 17 -13.15 4.20 6.51
N PHE A 18 -11.99 4.20 7.15
CA PHE A 18 -10.86 5.02 6.74
C PHE A 18 -10.02 4.22 5.73
N ILE A 19 -9.96 4.70 4.49
CA ILE A 19 -9.36 3.97 3.37
C ILE A 19 -7.96 4.51 3.11
N ILE A 20 -6.95 3.64 3.28
CA ILE A 20 -5.55 3.94 2.96
C ILE A 20 -5.14 3.17 1.70
N ALA A 21 -4.64 3.88 0.71
CA ALA A 21 -4.24 3.31 -0.57
C ALA A 21 -2.75 3.55 -0.86
N GLY A 22 -2.08 2.60 -1.49
CA GLY A 22 -0.78 2.86 -2.12
C GLY A 22 -0.94 3.68 -3.40
N SER A 23 0.07 4.47 -3.77
CA SER A 23 0.05 5.32 -4.98
C SER A 23 -0.32 4.55 -6.26
N ARG A 24 0.13 3.32 -6.41
CA ARG A 24 -0.17 2.46 -7.57
C ARG A 24 -1.65 2.10 -7.70
N THR A 25 -2.40 2.06 -6.62
CA THR A 25 -3.83 1.69 -6.63
C THR A 25 -4.78 2.86 -6.79
N LEU A 26 -4.30 4.10 -6.62
CA LEU A 26 -5.12 5.31 -6.65
C LEU A 26 -5.95 5.44 -7.94
N LYS A 27 -5.32 5.28 -9.10
CA LYS A 27 -5.99 5.35 -10.40
C LYS A 27 -7.17 4.37 -10.48
N ALA A 28 -6.91 3.11 -10.14
CA ALA A 28 -7.93 2.06 -10.19
C ALA A 28 -9.09 2.35 -9.24
N MET A 29 -8.82 2.88 -8.05
CA MET A 29 -9.84 3.24 -7.07
C MET A 29 -10.71 4.38 -7.58
N LEU A 30 -10.12 5.50 -8.01
CA LEU A 30 -10.86 6.66 -8.49
C LEU A 30 -11.71 6.32 -9.74
N GLN A 31 -11.19 5.51 -10.67
CA GLN A 31 -11.94 5.04 -11.84
C GLN A 31 -13.16 4.16 -11.47
N ASN A 32 -13.15 3.55 -10.30
CA ASN A 32 -14.27 2.76 -9.78
C ASN A 32 -15.12 3.52 -8.74
N GLY A 33 -14.98 4.84 -8.64
CA GLY A 33 -15.75 5.69 -7.73
C GLY A 33 -15.37 5.52 -6.26
N ILE A 34 -14.20 4.94 -5.96
CA ILE A 34 -13.69 4.77 -4.60
C ILE A 34 -12.63 5.83 -4.35
N ARG A 35 -12.94 6.80 -3.49
CA ARG A 35 -12.00 7.85 -3.08
C ARG A 35 -11.33 7.44 -1.76
N PRO A 36 -10.01 7.23 -1.72
CA PRO A 36 -9.31 6.94 -0.46
C PRO A 36 -9.21 8.21 0.40
N ASP A 37 -9.13 8.02 1.72
CA ASP A 37 -8.91 9.10 2.70
C ASP A 37 -7.42 9.47 2.80
N MET A 38 -6.53 8.58 2.38
CA MET A 38 -5.09 8.80 2.36
C MET A 38 -4.42 7.97 1.25
N VAL A 39 -3.43 8.55 0.60
CA VAL A 39 -2.53 7.85 -0.32
C VAL A 39 -1.13 7.80 0.28
N VAL A 40 -0.50 6.65 0.19
CA VAL A 40 0.88 6.43 0.64
C VAL A 40 1.80 6.21 -0.57
N SER A 41 2.87 6.98 -0.64
CA SER A 41 3.88 6.87 -1.70
C SER A 41 5.26 6.77 -1.07
N ILE A 42 5.95 5.65 -1.32
CA ILE A 42 7.24 5.36 -0.67
C ILE A 42 8.40 5.23 -1.66
N ASP A 43 8.13 5.00 -2.93
CA ASP A 43 9.16 4.67 -3.89
C ASP A 43 9.86 5.92 -4.47
N PRO A 44 11.20 5.92 -4.60
CA PRO A 44 11.96 7.02 -5.17
C PRO A 44 11.93 7.07 -6.71
N VAL A 45 11.53 5.95 -7.35
CA VAL A 45 11.60 5.79 -8.81
C VAL A 45 10.68 6.77 -9.55
N TYR A 46 11.10 7.16 -10.75
CA TYR A 46 10.34 8.12 -11.56
C TYR A 46 8.98 7.57 -11.99
N ASP A 47 8.87 6.27 -12.19
CA ASP A 47 7.62 5.59 -12.50
C ASP A 47 6.50 5.93 -11.50
N ASN A 48 6.85 6.18 -10.24
CA ASN A 48 5.89 6.58 -9.22
C ASN A 48 5.33 8.00 -9.46
N TYR A 49 6.13 8.92 -9.99
CA TYR A 49 5.65 10.22 -10.45
C TYR A 49 4.69 10.06 -11.64
N ASP A 50 5.07 9.27 -12.63
CA ASP A 50 4.26 9.05 -13.83
C ASP A 50 2.90 8.41 -13.52
N MET A 51 2.83 7.52 -12.55
CA MET A 51 1.57 6.94 -12.08
C MET A 51 0.65 7.96 -11.40
N MET A 52 1.23 8.98 -10.77
CA MET A 52 0.52 9.97 -9.97
C MET A 52 0.28 11.31 -10.67
N LYS A 53 0.94 11.58 -11.82
CA LYS A 53 0.95 12.90 -12.46
C LYS A 53 -0.44 13.44 -12.86
N ASP A 54 -1.37 12.56 -13.18
CA ASP A 54 -2.75 12.93 -13.54
C ASP A 54 -3.62 13.23 -12.30
N TYR A 55 -3.07 13.01 -11.08
CA TYR A 55 -3.77 13.11 -9.80
C TYR A 55 -3.09 14.11 -8.85
N LEU A 56 -2.22 14.99 -9.37
CA LEU A 56 -1.46 15.95 -8.54
C LEU A 56 -2.34 17.02 -7.87
N GLU A 57 -3.50 17.31 -8.46
CA GLU A 57 -4.46 18.29 -7.95
C GLU A 57 -5.51 17.66 -6.99
N GLU A 58 -5.42 16.35 -6.70
CA GLU A 58 -6.37 15.69 -5.81
C GLU A 58 -6.21 16.20 -4.38
N ASP A 59 -7.34 16.52 -3.75
CA ASP A 59 -7.39 16.88 -2.32
C ASP A 59 -7.47 15.61 -1.45
N ILE A 60 -6.52 14.70 -1.64
CA ILE A 60 -6.33 13.49 -0.83
C ILE A 60 -5.00 13.62 -0.09
N PRO A 61 -4.94 13.45 1.23
CA PRO A 61 -3.68 13.50 1.96
C PRO A 61 -2.66 12.49 1.40
N LEU A 62 -1.46 12.98 1.05
CA LEU A 62 -0.34 12.16 0.58
C LEU A 62 0.66 11.93 1.72
N ALA A 63 0.75 10.71 2.20
CA ALA A 63 1.76 10.29 3.15
C ALA A 63 3.04 9.83 2.43
N PHE A 64 4.19 10.31 2.88
CA PHE A 64 5.48 10.07 2.24
C PHE A 64 6.61 10.10 3.27
N TYR A 65 7.78 9.56 2.90
CA TYR A 65 9.00 9.70 3.70
C TYR A 65 10.19 10.17 2.84
N GLU A 66 11.36 10.33 3.43
CA GLU A 66 12.54 10.97 2.81
C GLU A 66 13.01 10.33 1.50
N TYR A 67 12.70 9.04 1.27
CA TYR A 67 13.05 8.34 0.02
C TYR A 67 12.00 8.48 -1.08
N SER A 68 10.81 8.99 -0.77
CA SER A 68 9.74 9.12 -1.76
C SER A 68 10.15 10.03 -2.92
N ASN A 69 9.56 9.80 -4.09
CA ASN A 69 9.90 10.54 -5.29
C ASN A 69 9.76 12.06 -5.09
N ARG A 70 10.87 12.79 -5.19
CA ARG A 70 10.95 14.23 -4.91
C ARG A 70 10.07 15.08 -5.82
N TYR A 71 9.88 14.66 -7.08
CA TYR A 71 9.05 15.40 -8.04
C TYR A 71 7.58 15.27 -7.69
N LEU A 72 7.14 14.06 -7.31
CA LEU A 72 5.79 13.84 -6.79
C LEU A 72 5.53 14.72 -5.56
N ILE A 73 6.43 14.71 -4.59
CA ILE A 73 6.26 15.49 -3.35
C ILE A 73 6.26 16.99 -3.65
N ARG A 74 7.09 17.47 -4.59
CA ARG A 74 7.13 18.87 -4.99
C ARG A 74 5.81 19.32 -5.66
N ASP A 75 5.32 18.52 -6.60
CA ASP A 75 4.24 18.92 -7.51
C ASP A 75 2.84 18.63 -6.98
N TYR A 76 2.69 17.68 -6.06
CA TYR A 76 1.41 17.35 -5.43
C TYR A 76 0.86 18.55 -4.66
N LYS A 77 -0.42 18.90 -4.88
CA LYS A 77 -1.06 20.10 -4.30
C LYS A 77 -1.82 19.82 -3.01
N GLY A 78 -2.30 18.59 -2.83
CA GLY A 78 -3.01 18.20 -1.62
C GLY A 78 -2.14 18.23 -0.36
N LYS A 79 -2.75 17.96 0.78
CA LYS A 79 -2.06 17.88 2.08
C LYS A 79 -0.97 16.82 2.05
N LYS A 80 0.19 17.14 2.60
CA LYS A 80 1.36 16.26 2.67
C LYS A 80 1.64 15.87 4.11
N ILE A 81 1.80 14.57 4.37
CA ILE A 81 2.07 14.01 5.69
C ILE A 81 3.42 13.31 5.64
N TYR A 82 4.39 13.83 6.38
CA TYR A 82 5.72 13.24 6.47
C TYR A 82 5.71 12.08 7.46
N LEU A 83 6.21 10.94 7.00
CA LEU A 83 6.40 9.72 7.79
C LEU A 83 7.87 9.63 8.20
N SER A 84 8.13 9.51 9.50
CA SER A 84 9.49 9.36 10.01
C SER A 84 10.02 7.94 9.78
N THR A 85 11.28 7.81 9.40
CA THR A 85 12.00 6.53 9.31
C THR A 85 13.22 6.53 10.26
N LEU A 86 14.03 5.48 10.19
CA LEU A 86 15.30 5.43 10.96
C LEU A 86 16.26 6.56 10.53
N LEU A 87 16.26 6.93 9.25
CA LEU A 87 17.11 8.03 8.77
C LEU A 87 16.69 9.37 9.38
N SER A 88 15.39 9.59 9.57
CA SER A 88 14.89 10.80 10.24
C SER A 88 15.45 10.98 11.65
N LYS A 89 15.81 9.88 12.32
CA LYS A 89 16.41 9.93 13.67
C LYS A 89 17.76 10.65 13.70
N THR A 90 18.46 10.73 12.58
CA THR A 90 19.73 11.46 12.46
C THR A 90 19.53 12.98 12.38
N ILE A 91 18.29 13.43 12.14
CA ILE A 91 17.94 14.85 12.04
C ILE A 91 17.37 15.30 13.38
N PRO A 92 18.03 16.22 14.13
CA PRO A 92 17.62 16.59 15.49
C PRO A 92 16.15 16.99 15.62
N LYS A 93 15.62 17.75 14.65
CA LYS A 93 14.20 18.20 14.65
C LYS A 93 13.19 17.07 14.43
N LEU A 94 13.61 15.93 13.88
CA LEU A 94 12.76 14.79 13.54
C LEU A 94 13.00 13.58 14.46
N SER A 95 14.07 13.62 15.28
CA SER A 95 14.50 12.47 16.09
C SER A 95 13.45 11.98 17.10
N GLY A 96 12.55 12.87 17.56
CA GLY A 96 11.46 12.53 18.46
C GLY A 96 10.23 11.90 17.79
N LEU A 97 10.15 11.91 16.45
CA LEU A 97 9.01 11.32 15.76
C LEU A 97 9.05 9.79 15.84
N LYS A 98 7.87 9.16 15.99
CA LYS A 98 7.76 7.71 15.90
C LYS A 98 8.05 7.27 14.46
N GLY A 99 8.92 6.30 14.28
CA GLY A 99 9.23 5.74 12.96
C GLY A 99 8.11 4.82 12.46
N VAL A 100 7.87 4.84 11.15
CA VAL A 100 6.96 3.90 10.50
C VAL A 100 7.65 2.57 10.20
N TYR A 101 6.86 1.49 10.14
CA TYR A 101 7.35 0.18 9.77
C TYR A 101 7.56 0.08 8.25
N LEU A 102 8.81 -0.21 7.87
CA LEU A 102 9.24 -0.35 6.48
C LEU A 102 9.44 -1.84 6.13
N GLY A 103 8.37 -2.58 5.96
CA GLY A 103 8.44 -4.01 5.63
C GLY A 103 8.94 -4.32 4.21
N GLY A 104 9.16 -3.28 3.37
CA GLY A 104 9.64 -3.40 1.98
C GLY A 104 8.55 -3.22 0.92
N SER A 105 7.28 -3.20 1.29
CA SER A 105 6.15 -2.86 0.42
C SER A 105 5.36 -1.71 1.02
N VAL A 106 4.71 -0.90 0.18
CA VAL A 106 3.80 0.17 0.62
C VAL A 106 2.67 -0.35 1.51
N ALA A 107 2.24 -1.60 1.30
CA ALA A 107 1.23 -2.24 2.13
C ALA A 107 1.60 -2.28 3.63
N HIS A 108 2.86 -2.56 3.95
CA HIS A 108 3.34 -2.56 5.34
C HIS A 108 3.19 -1.19 5.98
N THR A 109 3.56 -0.14 5.24
CA THR A 109 3.43 1.24 5.72
C THR A 109 1.96 1.64 5.89
N CYS A 110 1.07 1.23 4.98
CA CYS A 110 -0.37 1.48 5.10
C CYS A 110 -0.95 0.82 6.37
N VAL A 111 -0.58 -0.43 6.63
CA VAL A 111 -1.02 -1.19 7.81
C VAL A 111 -0.48 -0.55 9.10
N ASP A 112 0.78 -0.12 9.11
CA ASP A 112 1.37 0.53 10.27
C ASP A 112 0.74 1.90 10.56
N ILE A 113 0.39 2.67 9.52
CA ILE A 113 -0.37 3.92 9.68
C ILE A 113 -1.74 3.64 10.29
N ALA A 114 -2.48 2.65 9.79
CA ALA A 114 -3.78 2.28 10.34
C ALA A 114 -3.68 1.87 11.82
N ASN A 115 -2.68 1.06 12.15
CA ASN A 115 -2.41 0.67 13.54
C ASN A 115 -2.01 1.88 14.42
N PHE A 116 -1.18 2.79 13.90
CA PHE A 116 -0.81 4.03 14.60
C PHE A 116 -2.03 4.93 14.87
N MET A 117 -3.00 4.95 13.96
CA MET A 117 -4.26 5.67 14.11
C MET A 117 -5.27 4.94 15.01
N ALA A 118 -4.88 3.82 15.61
CA ALA A 118 -5.72 2.96 16.46
C ALA A 118 -6.97 2.43 15.73
N CYS A 119 -6.87 2.20 14.41
CA CYS A 119 -7.94 1.55 13.66
C CYS A 119 -8.09 0.08 14.08
N SER A 120 -9.31 -0.39 14.26
CA SER A 120 -9.64 -1.80 14.50
C SER A 120 -11.11 -2.04 14.14
N PRO A 121 -11.42 -3.03 13.28
CA PRO A 121 -10.48 -3.90 12.59
C PRO A 121 -9.69 -3.18 11.48
N ILE A 122 -8.50 -3.72 11.15
CA ILE A 122 -7.74 -3.37 9.95
C ILE A 122 -8.02 -4.42 8.89
N ILE A 123 -8.65 -4.01 7.78
CA ILE A 123 -9.06 -4.91 6.70
C ILE A 123 -8.06 -4.81 5.55
N LEU A 124 -7.45 -5.93 5.17
CA LEU A 124 -6.53 -6.03 4.05
C LEU A 124 -7.30 -6.39 2.78
N VAL A 125 -7.15 -5.59 1.72
CA VAL A 125 -7.85 -5.81 0.45
C VAL A 125 -6.83 -5.92 -0.68
N GLY A 126 -6.82 -7.08 -1.36
CA GLY A 126 -5.95 -7.32 -2.52
C GLY A 126 -4.47 -7.47 -2.18
N GLN A 127 -4.15 -8.01 -0.99
CA GLN A 127 -2.78 -8.24 -0.53
C GLN A 127 -2.40 -9.72 -0.68
N ASP A 128 -2.34 -10.20 -1.92
CA ASP A 128 -2.08 -11.62 -2.24
C ASP A 128 -0.60 -11.99 -2.13
N PHE A 129 0.33 -11.06 -2.34
CA PHE A 129 1.77 -11.32 -2.40
C PHE A 129 2.15 -12.48 -3.33
N ALA A 130 1.40 -12.64 -4.41
CA ALA A 130 1.52 -13.72 -5.37
C ALA A 130 1.14 -13.24 -6.79
N PHE A 131 1.45 -14.06 -7.80
CA PHE A 131 1.06 -13.81 -9.18
C PHE A 131 -0.31 -14.43 -9.47
N THR A 132 -1.34 -13.89 -8.85
CA THR A 132 -2.71 -14.35 -9.01
C THR A 132 -3.14 -14.20 -10.47
N TYR A 133 -3.59 -15.31 -11.07
CA TYR A 133 -3.86 -15.42 -12.52
C TYR A 133 -2.66 -15.08 -13.42
N GLY A 134 -1.43 -15.28 -12.93
CA GLY A 134 -0.20 -14.97 -13.66
C GLY A 134 0.10 -13.48 -13.80
N LYS A 135 -0.55 -12.62 -13.00
CA LYS A 135 -0.37 -11.17 -13.02
C LYS A 135 0.31 -10.69 -11.74
N HIS A 136 1.26 -9.76 -11.88
CA HIS A 136 1.92 -9.10 -10.75
C HIS A 136 1.03 -8.00 -10.14
N HIS A 137 0.23 -7.34 -10.95
CA HIS A 137 -0.71 -6.30 -10.57
C HIS A 137 -2.04 -6.47 -11.31
N SER A 138 -3.10 -5.83 -10.83
CA SER A 138 -4.37 -5.77 -11.56
C SER A 138 -4.20 -4.98 -12.86
N ASP A 139 -5.01 -5.30 -13.89
CA ASP A 139 -4.92 -4.63 -15.21
C ASP A 139 -5.10 -3.10 -15.10
N SER A 140 -5.95 -2.64 -14.18
CA SER A 140 -6.20 -1.23 -13.93
C SER A 140 -5.05 -0.49 -13.22
N SER A 141 -4.10 -1.22 -12.63
CA SER A 141 -2.91 -0.67 -11.97
C SER A 141 -1.64 -0.81 -12.80
N ILE A 142 -1.74 -1.37 -14.02
CA ILE A 142 -0.59 -1.53 -14.92
C ILE A 142 -0.19 -0.16 -15.45
N PHE A 143 1.08 0.16 -15.26
CA PHE A 143 1.73 1.32 -15.83
C PHE A 143 2.39 0.97 -17.17
N HIS A 144 2.41 1.89 -18.15
CA HIS A 144 3.01 1.66 -19.47
C HIS A 144 4.51 1.29 -19.45
N GLY A 145 5.19 1.54 -18.34
CA GLY A 145 6.57 1.16 -18.09
C GLY A 145 6.77 -0.24 -17.48
N ASP A 146 5.70 -0.94 -17.11
CA ASP A 146 5.80 -2.30 -16.56
C ASP A 146 6.27 -3.26 -17.68
N LYS A 147 7.56 -3.60 -17.67
CA LYS A 147 8.11 -4.59 -18.60
C LYS A 147 7.55 -5.97 -18.24
N LYS A 148 7.01 -6.67 -19.24
CA LYS A 148 6.36 -7.99 -19.11
C LYS A 148 7.17 -9.06 -18.36
N ASN A 149 8.49 -8.89 -18.23
CA ASN A 149 9.42 -9.91 -17.71
C ASN A 149 10.18 -9.45 -16.45
N ARG A 150 9.69 -8.45 -15.72
CA ARG A 150 10.45 -7.90 -14.57
C ARG A 150 10.34 -8.78 -13.31
N TYR A 151 9.42 -9.72 -13.30
CA TYR A 151 9.10 -10.52 -12.10
C TYR A 151 8.82 -11.96 -12.51
N ASP A 152 9.87 -12.78 -12.59
CA ASP A 152 9.71 -14.21 -12.77
C ASP A 152 9.19 -14.84 -11.47
N ALA A 153 8.27 -15.80 -11.63
CA ALA A 153 7.80 -16.60 -10.52
C ALA A 153 8.83 -17.70 -10.23
N ASP A 154 9.28 -17.78 -8.98
CA ASP A 154 10.33 -18.71 -8.58
C ASP A 154 9.77 -20.05 -8.05
N PHE A 155 8.62 -20.02 -7.35
CA PHE A 155 8.02 -21.20 -6.72
C PHE A 155 6.53 -21.03 -6.46
N ASN A 156 5.89 -22.11 -6.00
CA ASN A 156 4.48 -22.11 -5.63
C ASN A 156 4.30 -21.97 -4.12
N VAL A 157 3.25 -21.27 -3.71
CA VAL A 157 2.74 -21.20 -2.33
C VAL A 157 1.24 -21.49 -2.33
N LYS A 158 0.67 -21.76 -1.17
CA LYS A 158 -0.78 -21.90 -1.03
C LYS A 158 -1.44 -20.55 -0.76
N ASP A 159 -2.53 -20.28 -1.47
CA ASP A 159 -3.42 -19.15 -1.20
C ASP A 159 -4.31 -19.43 0.03
N ILE A 160 -5.17 -18.46 0.39
CA ILE A 160 -6.10 -18.58 1.53
C ILE A 160 -7.13 -19.72 1.37
N PHE A 161 -7.32 -20.24 0.17
CA PHE A 161 -8.21 -21.38 -0.13
C PHE A 161 -7.44 -22.71 -0.23
N GLY A 162 -6.12 -22.70 0.02
CA GLY A 162 -5.26 -23.86 -0.11
C GLY A 162 -4.84 -24.21 -1.54
N LYS A 163 -5.18 -23.39 -2.54
CA LYS A 163 -4.80 -23.57 -3.94
C LYS A 163 -3.38 -23.08 -4.18
N GLU A 164 -2.63 -23.79 -5.01
CA GLU A 164 -1.29 -23.37 -5.41
C GLU A 164 -1.33 -22.12 -6.31
N VAL A 165 -0.54 -21.13 -5.94
CA VAL A 165 -0.31 -19.89 -6.70
C VAL A 165 1.18 -19.62 -6.81
N LYS A 166 1.60 -19.01 -7.90
CA LYS A 166 2.99 -18.64 -8.12
C LYS A 166 3.36 -17.39 -7.35
N THR A 167 4.58 -17.38 -6.81
CA THR A 167 5.19 -16.22 -6.16
C THR A 167 6.68 -16.15 -6.47
N ASN A 168 7.37 -15.14 -5.93
CA ASN A 168 8.83 -15.05 -5.96
C ASN A 168 9.37 -14.75 -4.55
N VAL A 169 10.68 -14.79 -4.41
CA VAL A 169 11.38 -14.56 -3.13
C VAL A 169 10.97 -13.22 -2.53
N THR A 170 10.90 -12.15 -3.31
CA THR A 170 10.59 -10.81 -2.83
C THR A 170 9.15 -10.71 -2.29
N LEU A 171 8.17 -11.19 -3.05
CA LEU A 171 6.76 -11.18 -2.62
C LEU A 171 6.55 -12.05 -1.39
N ASN A 172 7.20 -13.23 -1.34
CA ASN A 172 7.12 -14.11 -0.18
C ASN A 172 7.77 -13.49 1.07
N GLN A 173 8.87 -12.76 0.93
CA GLN A 173 9.46 -11.99 2.04
C GLN A 173 8.50 -10.90 2.53
N PHE A 174 7.82 -10.19 1.64
CA PHE A 174 6.82 -9.20 2.03
C PHE A 174 5.67 -9.86 2.79
N LYS A 175 5.17 -11.00 2.30
CA LYS A 175 4.14 -11.80 2.99
C LYS A 175 4.59 -12.17 4.40
N THR A 176 5.76 -12.79 4.55
CA THR A 176 6.29 -13.19 5.86
C THR A 176 6.37 -12.00 6.84
N LYS A 177 6.90 -10.87 6.38
CA LYS A 177 7.04 -9.67 7.22
C LYS A 177 5.69 -9.09 7.66
N ILE A 178 4.66 -9.11 6.80
CA ILE A 178 3.35 -8.59 7.20
C ILE A 178 2.65 -9.56 8.16
N GLU A 179 2.81 -10.88 7.98
CA GLU A 179 2.30 -11.90 8.89
C GLU A 179 2.94 -11.79 10.30
N GLU A 180 4.26 -11.59 10.36
CA GLU A 180 4.98 -11.34 11.61
C GLU A 180 4.49 -10.05 12.29
N TYR A 181 4.33 -8.96 11.52
CA TYR A 181 3.82 -7.69 12.01
C TYR A 181 2.40 -7.85 12.58
N ILE A 182 1.49 -8.47 11.84
CA ILE A 182 0.11 -8.73 12.26
C ILE A 182 0.09 -9.56 13.53
N SER A 183 0.84 -10.68 13.56
CA SER A 183 0.93 -11.54 14.75
C SER A 183 1.43 -10.81 15.99
N PHE A 184 2.39 -9.92 15.83
CA PHE A 184 2.91 -9.09 16.93
C PHE A 184 1.87 -8.06 17.40
N GLN A 185 1.29 -7.29 16.48
CA GLN A 185 0.37 -6.21 16.81
C GLN A 185 -0.95 -6.72 17.41
N SER A 186 -1.48 -7.83 16.92
CA SER A 186 -2.68 -8.45 17.50
C SER A 186 -2.49 -8.84 18.96
N ARG A 187 -1.28 -9.28 19.34
CA ARG A 187 -0.97 -9.65 20.74
C ARG A 187 -0.69 -8.46 21.64
N VAL A 188 0.01 -7.45 21.11
CA VAL A 188 0.50 -6.32 21.94
C VAL A 188 -0.55 -5.20 22.03
N ASN A 189 -1.20 -4.88 20.93
CA ASN A 189 -2.12 -3.75 20.84
C ASN A 189 -3.60 -4.16 20.74
N ASN A 190 -3.89 -5.47 20.78
CA ASN A 190 -5.24 -6.02 20.66
C ASN A 190 -5.98 -5.54 19.40
N VAL A 191 -5.24 -5.40 18.28
CA VAL A 191 -5.81 -4.99 16.99
C VAL A 191 -6.32 -6.22 16.25
N GLU A 192 -7.54 -6.14 15.76
CA GLU A 192 -8.12 -7.16 14.87
C GLU A 192 -7.67 -6.91 13.43
N PHE A 193 -7.22 -7.95 12.73
CA PHE A 193 -6.89 -7.93 11.31
C PHE A 193 -7.77 -8.89 10.54
N ILE A 194 -8.29 -8.44 9.40
CA ILE A 194 -9.14 -9.22 8.50
C ILE A 194 -8.50 -9.23 7.11
N ASN A 195 -8.36 -10.42 6.50
CA ASN A 195 -7.84 -10.58 5.14
C ASN A 195 -8.84 -11.38 4.30
#